data_94a773bde2ad405b001b84c13b7a32f1
#
_entry.id   94a773bde2ad405b001b84c13b7a32f1
#
_cell.length_a   1.000
_cell.length_b   1.000
_cell.length_c   1.000
_cell.angle_alpha   90.00
_cell.angle_beta   90.00
_cell.angle_gamma   90.00
#
_symmetry.space_group_name_H-M   'P 1'
#
loop_
_entity.id
_entity.type
_entity.pdbx_description
1 polymer ?
#
loop_
_entity_poly.entity_id
_entity_poly.type
_entity_poly.pdbx_seq_one_letter_code
_entity_poly.pdbx_strand_id
1 'polypeptide(L)'
;MLTGLRLENIALIERLELSFAAGFTVLTGETGAGKSILLDALDALLGGVAGGQGARLLRRGAERGRIEASFTLSGPVRDWLAAHDLDADEDELLLSREWKLQEERLSSRQRLNGVAVNRAQIQALRPLLLDLTVQGQTQQLARPGQQRRWLDRFA
;
A
#
# COMPACT_ATOMS: atom_id res chain seq x y z
N MET A 1 4.32 -2.52 -11.30
CA MET A 1 2.84 -2.58 -11.45
C MET A 1 2.28 -3.43 -10.32
N LEU A 2 1.14 -3.04 -9.72
CA LEU A 2 0.44 -3.86 -8.72
C LEU A 2 -0.09 -5.14 -9.39
N THR A 3 0.27 -6.32 -8.87
CA THR A 3 -0.12 -7.64 -9.41
C THR A 3 -1.08 -8.37 -8.48
N GLY A 4 -1.01 -8.11 -7.18
CA GLY A 4 -1.87 -8.73 -6.18
C GLY A 4 -2.15 -7.84 -4.99
N LEU A 5 -3.30 -8.04 -4.36
CA LEU A 5 -3.68 -7.41 -3.10
C LEU A 5 -4.43 -8.42 -2.24
N ARG A 6 -3.95 -8.62 -1.02
CA ARG A 6 -4.57 -9.49 -0.03
C ARG A 6 -4.85 -8.72 1.25
N LEU A 7 -6.07 -8.82 1.72
CA LEU A 7 -6.54 -8.24 2.97
C LEU A 7 -7.03 -9.34 3.91
N GLU A 8 -6.67 -9.23 5.17
CA GLU A 8 -7.12 -10.12 6.23
C GLU A 8 -7.48 -9.31 7.48
N ASN A 9 -8.72 -9.41 7.93
CA ASN A 9 -9.28 -8.66 9.06
C ASN A 9 -9.05 -7.14 8.96
N ILE A 10 -9.36 -6.56 7.81
CA ILE A 10 -9.25 -5.12 7.56
C ILE A 10 -10.62 -4.49 7.42
N ALA A 11 -10.95 -3.57 8.29
CA ALA A 11 -12.24 -2.86 8.38
C ALA A 11 -13.44 -3.83 8.39
N LEU A 12 -14.24 -3.86 7.35
CA LEU A 12 -15.38 -4.80 7.21
C LEU A 12 -14.98 -6.11 6.52
N ILE A 13 -13.76 -6.22 6.00
CA ILE A 13 -13.28 -7.34 5.22
C ILE A 13 -12.62 -8.36 6.14
N GLU A 14 -13.15 -9.57 6.17
CA GLU A 14 -12.51 -10.68 6.86
C GLU A 14 -11.36 -11.24 6.05
N ARG A 15 -11.61 -11.54 4.77
CA ARG A 15 -10.59 -11.99 3.83
C ARG A 15 -10.95 -11.56 2.42
N LEU A 16 -9.99 -11.02 1.71
CA LEU A 16 -10.09 -10.67 0.30
C LEU A 16 -8.75 -10.94 -0.38
N GLU A 17 -8.81 -11.48 -1.58
CA GLU A 17 -7.66 -11.68 -2.44
C GLU A 17 -8.02 -11.24 -3.85
N LEU A 18 -7.23 -10.33 -4.41
CA LEU A 18 -7.39 -9.78 -5.74
C LEU A 18 -6.11 -9.96 -6.52
N SER A 19 -6.24 -10.39 -7.77
CA SER A 19 -5.14 -10.42 -8.75
C SER A 19 -5.42 -9.41 -9.85
N PHE A 20 -4.39 -8.68 -10.26
CA PHE A 20 -4.48 -7.65 -11.29
C PHE A 20 -3.63 -8.04 -12.49
N ALA A 21 -4.25 -8.04 -13.66
CA ALA A 21 -3.54 -8.17 -14.93
C ALA A 21 -3.02 -6.81 -15.42
N ALA A 22 -2.14 -6.84 -16.41
CA ALA A 22 -1.72 -5.62 -17.10
C ALA A 22 -2.92 -4.98 -17.82
N GLY A 23 -2.98 -3.66 -17.80
CA GLY A 23 -4.04 -2.88 -18.46
C GLY A 23 -4.94 -2.14 -17.47
N PHE A 24 -6.20 -1.98 -17.83
CA PHE A 24 -7.18 -1.21 -17.08
C PHE A 24 -8.13 -2.14 -16.30
N THR A 25 -8.25 -1.93 -14.99
CA THR A 25 -9.15 -2.68 -14.11
C THR A 25 -10.17 -1.73 -13.50
N VAL A 26 -11.45 -2.07 -13.55
CA VAL A 26 -12.54 -1.31 -12.93
C VAL A 26 -13.11 -2.09 -11.77
N LEU A 27 -13.18 -1.44 -10.60
CA LEU A 27 -13.87 -1.95 -9.42
C LEU A 27 -15.24 -1.28 -9.31
N THR A 28 -16.30 -2.04 -9.50
CA THR A 28 -17.68 -1.57 -9.38
C THR A 28 -18.33 -2.08 -8.11
N GLY A 29 -19.33 -1.39 -7.61
CA GLY A 29 -20.10 -1.76 -6.44
C GLY A 29 -20.83 -0.57 -5.83
N GLU A 30 -21.79 -0.82 -4.96
CA GLU A 30 -22.54 0.23 -4.27
C GLU A 30 -21.64 1.08 -3.34
N THR A 31 -22.08 2.31 -3.06
CA THR A 31 -21.41 3.21 -2.10
C THR A 31 -21.39 2.55 -0.72
N GLY A 32 -20.21 2.50 -0.07
CA GLY A 32 -20.02 1.83 1.21
C GLY A 32 -19.62 0.35 1.13
N ALA A 33 -19.65 -0.28 -0.04
CA ALA A 33 -19.36 -1.70 -0.23
C ALA A 33 -17.86 -2.08 -0.24
N GLY A 34 -17.02 -1.30 0.40
CA GLY A 34 -15.61 -1.67 0.57
C GLY A 34 -14.64 -1.15 -0.49
N LYS A 35 -15.09 -0.47 -1.56
CA LYS A 35 -14.17 0.11 -2.56
C LYS A 35 -13.16 1.08 -1.94
N SER A 36 -13.63 1.97 -1.07
CA SER A 36 -12.78 2.92 -0.34
C SER A 36 -11.81 2.22 0.60
N ILE A 37 -12.22 1.08 1.18
CA ILE A 37 -11.37 0.29 2.08
C ILE A 37 -10.13 -0.23 1.34
N LEU A 38 -10.23 -0.58 0.06
CA LEU A 38 -9.10 -1.03 -0.75
C LEU A 38 -8.06 0.09 -0.94
N LEU A 39 -8.53 1.31 -1.22
CA LEU A 39 -7.64 2.47 -1.35
C LEU A 39 -7.02 2.84 -0.01
N ASP A 40 -7.79 2.83 1.07
CA ASP A 40 -7.31 3.10 2.43
C ASP A 40 -6.29 2.04 2.87
N ALA A 41 -6.51 0.76 2.51
CA ALA A 41 -5.58 -0.32 2.77
C ALA A 41 -4.26 -0.14 2.02
N LEU A 42 -4.31 0.20 0.72
CA LEU A 42 -3.11 0.49 -0.07
C LEU A 42 -2.37 1.72 0.44
N ASP A 43 -3.09 2.80 0.80
CA ASP A 43 -2.47 3.98 1.40
C ASP A 43 -1.79 3.65 2.74
N ALA A 44 -2.46 2.87 3.59
CA ALA A 44 -1.89 2.39 4.85
C ALA A 44 -0.64 1.54 4.64
N LEU A 45 -0.68 0.62 3.68
CA LEU A 45 0.45 -0.24 3.33
C LEU A 45 1.65 0.60 2.84
N LEU A 46 1.39 1.67 2.08
CA LEU A 46 2.39 2.59 1.55
C LEU A 46 2.78 3.74 2.50
N GLY A 47 2.54 3.56 3.80
CA GLY A 47 2.99 4.49 4.83
C GLY A 47 2.18 5.78 4.96
N GLY A 48 1.00 5.88 4.30
CA GLY A 48 0.16 7.07 4.31
C GLY A 48 -0.57 7.32 5.64
N VAL A 49 -1.03 6.27 6.30
CA VAL A 49 -1.81 6.38 7.54
C VAL A 49 -0.90 6.58 8.75
N ALA A 50 -1.13 7.65 9.50
CA ALA A 50 -0.46 7.87 10.78
C ALA A 50 -0.88 6.79 11.81
N GLY A 51 0.05 6.43 12.71
CA GLY A 51 -0.10 5.29 13.65
C GLY A 51 -1.43 5.21 14.39
N GLY A 52 -2.03 6.36 14.77
CA GLY A 52 -3.33 6.38 15.47
C GLY A 52 -4.55 6.00 14.62
N GLN A 53 -4.43 5.99 13.30
CA GLN A 53 -5.51 5.57 12.39
C GLN A 53 -5.46 4.07 12.07
N GLY A 54 -4.36 3.38 12.38
CA GLY A 54 -4.24 1.94 12.20
C GLY A 54 -5.30 1.14 12.97
N ALA A 55 -5.75 1.66 14.14
CA ALA A 55 -6.83 1.06 14.92
C ALA A 55 -8.18 1.03 14.17
N ARG A 56 -8.41 1.97 13.25
CA ARG A 56 -9.64 2.02 12.43
C ARG A 56 -9.59 1.02 11.27
N LEU A 57 -8.40 0.59 10.88
CA LEU A 57 -8.24 -0.40 9.82
C LEU A 57 -8.36 -1.83 10.34
N LEU A 58 -8.04 -2.09 11.59
CA LEU A 58 -8.24 -3.42 12.15
C LEU A 58 -9.75 -3.70 12.29
N ARG A 59 -10.18 -4.87 11.81
CA ARG A 59 -11.58 -5.32 11.91
C ARG A 59 -12.00 -5.39 13.37
N ARG A 60 -13.17 -4.87 13.66
CA ARG A 60 -13.71 -4.86 15.02
C ARG A 60 -13.81 -6.29 15.57
N GLY A 61 -13.22 -6.53 16.74
CA GLY A 61 -13.18 -7.85 17.39
C GLY A 61 -12.02 -8.75 16.91
N ALA A 62 -11.22 -8.31 15.93
CA ALA A 62 -10.02 -9.04 15.53
C ALA A 62 -8.80 -8.58 16.33
N GLU A 63 -7.95 -9.52 16.73
CA GLU A 63 -6.68 -9.23 17.40
C GLU A 63 -5.53 -9.01 16.41
N ARG A 64 -5.71 -9.46 15.15
CA ARG A 64 -4.71 -9.32 14.09
C ARG A 64 -5.36 -8.94 12.77
N GLY A 65 -4.69 -8.09 12.03
CA GLY A 65 -5.05 -7.76 10.65
C GLY A 65 -3.81 -7.66 9.78
N ARG A 66 -3.94 -7.97 8.49
CA ARG A 66 -2.82 -7.98 7.55
C ARG A 66 -3.23 -7.45 6.20
N ILE A 67 -2.34 -6.68 5.61
CA ILE A 67 -2.40 -6.23 4.22
C ILE A 67 -1.12 -6.68 3.54
N GLU A 68 -1.25 -7.30 2.37
CA GLU A 68 -0.15 -7.65 1.49
C GLU A 68 -0.44 -7.14 0.09
N ALA A 69 0.57 -6.62 -0.57
CA ALA A 69 0.51 -6.29 -1.98
C ALA A 69 1.76 -6.76 -2.71
N SER A 70 1.54 -7.35 -3.88
CA SER A 70 2.59 -7.78 -4.80
C SER A 70 2.73 -6.78 -5.94
N PHE A 71 3.97 -6.51 -6.32
CA PHE A 71 4.30 -5.58 -7.41
C PHE A 71 5.35 -6.21 -8.33
N THR A 72 5.16 -6.08 -9.63
CA THR A 72 6.25 -6.35 -10.58
C THR A 72 7.40 -5.37 -10.34
N LEU A 73 8.63 -5.87 -10.29
CA LEU A 73 9.81 -5.04 -10.13
C LEU A 73 10.11 -4.25 -11.42
N SER A 74 10.32 -2.95 -11.25
CA SER A 74 10.86 -2.06 -12.29
C SER A 74 12.32 -1.74 -12.01
N GLY A 75 13.06 -1.26 -13.00
CA GLY A 75 14.46 -0.84 -12.84
C GLY A 75 14.66 0.11 -11.65
N PRO A 76 13.92 1.24 -11.55
CA PRO A 76 14.04 2.16 -10.43
C PRO A 76 13.77 1.54 -9.04
N VAL A 77 12.89 0.53 -8.97
CA VAL A 77 12.63 -0.19 -7.72
C VAL A 77 13.79 -1.10 -7.37
N ARG A 78 14.37 -1.81 -8.35
CA ARG A 78 15.58 -2.64 -8.16
C ARG A 78 16.76 -1.80 -7.68
N ASP A 79 16.98 -0.64 -8.30
CA ASP A 79 18.07 0.27 -7.92
C ASP A 79 17.87 0.79 -6.48
N TRP A 80 16.62 1.09 -6.11
CA TRP A 80 16.30 1.51 -4.75
C TRP A 80 16.53 0.39 -3.73
N LEU A 81 16.14 -0.85 -4.04
CA LEU A 81 16.37 -2.01 -3.17
C LEU A 81 17.85 -2.25 -2.95
N ALA A 82 18.63 -2.27 -4.02
CA ALA A 82 20.10 -2.43 -3.96
C ALA A 82 20.78 -1.34 -3.11
N ALA A 83 20.33 -0.08 -3.24
CA ALA A 83 20.84 1.04 -2.44
C ALA A 83 20.53 0.93 -0.94
N HIS A 84 19.59 0.06 -0.55
CA HIS A 84 19.17 -0.15 0.84
C HIS A 84 19.52 -1.54 1.37
N ASP A 85 20.42 -2.27 0.69
CA ASP A 85 20.83 -3.65 1.02
C ASP A 85 19.63 -4.61 1.15
N LEU A 86 18.62 -4.40 0.31
CA LEU A 86 17.42 -5.25 0.22
C LEU A 86 17.51 -6.12 -1.04
N ASP A 87 17.12 -7.37 -0.88
CA ASP A 87 17.17 -8.36 -1.95
C ASP A 87 16.17 -8.07 -3.07
N ALA A 88 16.64 -8.16 -4.32
CA ALA A 88 15.87 -7.90 -5.53
C ALA A 88 15.96 -9.05 -6.54
N ASP A 89 16.29 -10.26 -6.07
CA ASP A 89 16.55 -11.44 -6.92
C ASP A 89 15.29 -11.98 -7.59
N GLU A 90 14.12 -11.71 -7.01
CA GLU A 90 12.85 -12.10 -7.59
C GLU A 90 12.31 -11.02 -8.55
N ASP A 91 11.42 -11.42 -9.47
CA ASP A 91 10.74 -10.49 -10.39
C ASP A 91 9.55 -9.78 -9.74
N GLU A 92 9.21 -10.15 -8.53
CA GLU A 92 8.09 -9.63 -7.77
C GLU A 92 8.54 -9.10 -6.41
N LEU A 93 7.99 -7.96 -6.02
CA LEU A 93 8.16 -7.35 -4.72
C LEU A 93 6.93 -7.60 -3.86
N LEU A 94 7.10 -8.21 -2.70
CA LEU A 94 6.04 -8.40 -1.72
C LEU A 94 6.18 -7.37 -0.59
N LEU A 95 5.22 -6.47 -0.48
CA LEU A 95 5.09 -5.54 0.63
C LEU A 95 3.97 -5.99 1.55
N SER A 96 4.25 -6.07 2.85
CA SER A 96 3.25 -6.46 3.84
C SER A 96 3.24 -5.52 5.05
N ARG A 97 2.06 -5.34 5.62
CA ARG A 97 1.86 -4.67 6.90
C ARG A 97 0.90 -5.47 7.76
N GLU A 98 1.33 -5.77 8.98
CA GLU A 98 0.57 -6.51 9.98
C GLU A 98 0.29 -5.62 11.18
N TRP A 99 -0.93 -5.68 11.70
CA TRP A 99 -1.35 -5.08 12.97
C TRP A 99 -1.63 -6.18 13.98
N LYS A 100 -1.23 -5.94 15.21
CA LYS A 100 -1.51 -6.83 16.33
C LYS A 100 -1.98 -6.01 17.51
N LEU A 101 -3.17 -6.35 18.02
CA LEU A 101 -3.74 -5.79 19.24
C LEU A 101 -3.41 -6.72 20.40
N GLN A 102 -2.71 -6.21 21.42
CA GLN A 102 -2.43 -6.93 22.67
C GLN A 102 -2.68 -5.98 23.84
N GLU A 103 -3.49 -6.39 24.79
CA GLU A 103 -3.79 -5.63 26.02
C GLU A 103 -4.10 -4.15 25.70
N GLU A 104 -5.02 -3.92 24.76
CA GLU A 104 -5.43 -2.59 24.27
C GLU A 104 -4.34 -1.79 23.53
N ARG A 105 -3.14 -2.34 23.36
CA ARG A 105 -2.05 -1.71 22.63
C ARG A 105 -1.98 -2.26 21.21
N LEU A 106 -2.15 -1.36 20.23
CA LEU A 106 -1.98 -1.68 18.83
C LEU A 106 -0.51 -1.51 18.41
N SER A 107 0.08 -2.55 17.90
CA SER A 107 1.40 -2.52 17.24
C SER A 107 1.26 -2.78 15.75
N SER A 108 2.19 -2.28 14.94
CA SER A 108 2.25 -2.62 13.52
C SER A 108 3.69 -2.88 13.06
N ARG A 109 3.83 -3.79 12.11
CA ARG A 109 5.11 -4.14 11.49
C ARG A 109 4.97 -4.12 9.99
N GLN A 110 5.94 -3.53 9.30
CA GLN A 110 6.03 -3.53 7.85
C GLN A 110 7.23 -4.37 7.41
N ARG A 111 7.05 -5.10 6.31
CA ARG A 111 8.10 -5.96 5.73
C ARG A 111 8.07 -5.81 4.22
N LEU A 112 9.26 -5.87 3.65
CA LEU A 112 9.53 -5.90 2.22
C LEU A 112 10.29 -7.20 1.92
N ASN A 113 9.74 -8.09 1.12
CA ASN A 113 10.28 -9.45 0.88
C ASN A 113 10.66 -10.17 2.19
N GLY A 114 9.82 -10.03 3.24
CA GLY A 114 10.07 -10.63 4.55
C GLY A 114 11.01 -9.84 5.48
N VAL A 115 11.79 -8.89 4.97
CA VAL A 115 12.70 -8.04 5.74
C VAL A 115 11.94 -6.88 6.38
N ALA A 116 12.18 -6.61 7.65
CA ALA A 116 11.55 -5.50 8.36
C ALA A 116 12.03 -4.15 7.81
N VAL A 117 11.10 -3.26 7.51
CA VAL A 117 11.36 -1.91 7.00
C VAL A 117 10.64 -0.87 7.83
N ASN A 118 11.19 0.34 7.88
CA ASN A 118 10.58 1.46 8.58
C ASN A 118 9.68 2.29 7.65
N ARG A 119 8.88 3.18 8.26
CA ARG A 119 7.95 4.03 7.54
C ARG A 119 8.62 4.96 6.54
N ALA A 120 9.80 5.50 6.87
CA ALA A 120 10.52 6.41 5.99
C ALA A 120 10.98 5.71 4.71
N GLN A 121 11.46 4.47 4.81
CA GLN A 121 11.82 3.64 3.67
C GLN A 121 10.61 3.37 2.77
N ILE A 122 9.46 3.04 3.35
CA ILE A 122 8.23 2.81 2.57
C ILE A 122 7.75 4.09 1.89
N GLN A 123 7.81 5.23 2.56
CA GLN A 123 7.42 6.52 1.97
C GLN A 123 8.35 6.94 0.82
N ALA A 124 9.63 6.61 0.88
CA ALA A 124 10.59 6.83 -0.20
C ALA A 124 10.32 5.90 -1.40
N LEU A 125 9.92 4.65 -1.14
CA LEU A 125 9.61 3.65 -2.16
C LEU A 125 8.25 3.91 -2.84
N ARG A 126 7.28 4.48 -2.12
CA ARG A 126 5.91 4.72 -2.59
C ARG A 126 5.80 5.30 -4.00
N PRO A 127 6.48 6.42 -4.37
CA PRO A 127 6.35 7.01 -5.69
C PRO A 127 6.91 6.14 -6.82
N LEU A 128 7.71 5.12 -6.51
CA LEU A 128 8.25 4.18 -7.48
C LEU A 128 7.30 2.99 -7.71
N LEU A 129 6.43 2.68 -6.74
CA LEU A 129 5.51 1.56 -6.79
C LEU A 129 4.15 1.93 -7.37
N LEU A 130 3.54 2.99 -6.86
CA LEU A 130 2.14 3.29 -7.13
C LEU A 130 1.84 4.78 -6.92
N ASP A 131 1.11 5.36 -7.85
CA ASP A 131 0.51 6.68 -7.69
C ASP A 131 -0.97 6.49 -7.27
N LEU A 132 -1.28 6.95 -6.06
CA LEU A 132 -2.61 6.83 -5.49
C LEU A 132 -3.27 8.20 -5.41
N THR A 133 -4.41 8.34 -6.07
CA THR A 133 -5.31 9.48 -5.88
C THR A 133 -6.46 9.04 -4.99
N VAL A 134 -6.40 9.39 -3.70
CA VAL A 134 -7.46 9.11 -2.74
C VAL A 134 -8.46 10.27 -2.74
N GLN A 135 -9.75 9.94 -2.64
CA GLN A 135 -10.82 10.93 -2.55
C GLN A 135 -10.56 11.92 -1.39
N GLY A 136 -10.53 13.21 -1.68
CA GLY A 136 -10.21 14.27 -0.71
C GLY A 136 -8.73 14.72 -0.69
N GLN A 137 -7.82 14.05 -1.38
CA GLN A 137 -6.42 14.49 -1.52
C GLN A 137 -6.14 15.32 -2.79
N THR A 138 -7.13 15.98 -3.32
CA THR A 138 -7.01 16.92 -4.46
C THR A 138 -5.96 18.02 -4.23
N GLN A 139 -5.49 18.19 -2.99
CA GLN A 139 -4.42 19.12 -2.65
C GLN A 139 -3.04 18.77 -3.24
N GLN A 140 -2.79 17.53 -3.62
CA GLN A 140 -1.52 17.16 -4.25
C GLN A 140 -1.44 17.61 -5.71
N LEU A 141 -2.58 17.64 -6.42
CA LEU A 141 -2.67 18.19 -7.79
C LEU A 141 -2.46 19.71 -7.83
N ALA A 142 -2.73 20.41 -6.73
CA ALA A 142 -2.55 21.85 -6.62
C ALA A 142 -1.10 22.29 -6.33
N ARG A 143 -0.16 21.36 -6.10
CA ARG A 143 1.24 21.72 -5.84
C ARG A 143 1.96 22.08 -7.14
N PRO A 144 2.47 23.33 -7.28
CA PRO A 144 3.29 23.72 -8.41
C PRO A 144 4.49 22.77 -8.54
N GLY A 145 4.71 22.23 -9.74
CA GLY A 145 5.81 21.29 -10.01
C GLY A 145 5.43 19.82 -10.04
N GLN A 146 4.35 19.39 -9.40
CA GLN A 146 3.90 18.00 -9.46
C GLN A 146 3.15 17.72 -10.78
N GLN A 147 2.36 18.67 -11.24
CA GLN A 147 1.72 18.64 -12.56
C GLN A 147 2.75 18.54 -13.69
N ARG A 148 3.87 19.27 -13.57
CA ARG A 148 4.96 19.23 -14.54
C ARG A 148 5.65 17.88 -14.60
N ARG A 149 5.92 17.24 -13.44
CA ARG A 149 6.51 15.89 -13.37
C ARG A 149 5.60 14.82 -13.97
N TRP A 150 4.29 15.03 -13.90
CA TRP A 150 3.34 14.09 -14.52
C TRP A 150 3.32 14.26 -16.03
N LEU A 151 3.31 15.48 -16.53
CA LEU A 151 3.43 15.76 -17.97
C LEU A 151 4.73 15.22 -18.55
N ASP A 152 5.86 15.42 -17.85
CA ASP A 152 7.18 14.93 -18.29
C ASP A 152 7.30 13.38 -18.31
N ARG A 153 6.37 12.65 -17.68
CA ARG A 153 6.30 11.19 -17.74
C ARG A 153 5.55 10.65 -18.95
N PHE A 154 4.76 11.47 -19.62
CA PHE A 154 3.97 11.11 -20.81
C PHE A 154 4.54 11.72 -22.10
N ALA A 155 5.57 12.53 -21.99
CA ALA A 155 6.33 13.07 -23.13
C ALA A 155 7.51 12.16 -23.46
#